data_8b45be6873e7952d41a41b392a611407
#
_entry.id   8b45be6873e7952d41a41b392a611407
#
_cell.length_a   1.000
_cell.length_b   1.000
_cell.length_c   1.000
_cell.angle_alpha   90.00
_cell.angle_beta   90.00
_cell.angle_gamma   90.00
#
_symmetry.space_group_name_H-M   'P 1'
#
loop_
_entity.id
_entity.type
_entity.pdbx_description
1 polymer ?
#
loop_
_entity_poly.entity_id
_entity_poly.type
_entity_poly.pdbx_seq_one_letter_code
_entity_poly.pdbx_strand_id
1 'polypeptide(L)'
;MTVLEAIQKSADFFAKKNVESPRLQVELLLAQLLKMPRMKLYLNFERALSPAEIDSLRELVKRRGQREPLQHIVGSTSFCGYEIAVSRHALIPRPETELLAELGWNFLATRHSSLVTALDFGTGTGCIAIVLAAKCPNAKILATDISADALVLAKENAAKNNVAEQMEFLQGDGFAALKKNGWGERPREPKSNAQDGSPHQFDLVISNPPYIPSAEIATLQPEVRDFDPRGALDGGADGLDFYRRISTEAKPFLKPDGKIMLEFGDGQADAIKKIFENEKWIVEAVKDDYSQRARFLTAKT
;
A
#
# COMPACT_ATOMS: atom_id res chain seq x y z
N MET A 1 -5.12 26.60 -28.66
CA MET A 1 -3.98 25.95 -28.01
C MET A 1 -4.01 24.48 -28.35
N THR A 2 -2.97 23.96 -28.98
CA THR A 2 -2.85 22.53 -29.31
C THR A 2 -2.45 21.71 -28.08
N VAL A 3 -2.59 20.38 -28.16
CA VAL A 3 -2.10 19.46 -27.15
C VAL A 3 -0.61 19.66 -26.85
N LEU A 4 0.21 19.80 -27.90
CA LEU A 4 1.65 20.03 -27.75
C LEU A 4 1.97 21.34 -27.03
N GLU A 5 1.32 22.44 -27.43
CA GLU A 5 1.48 23.74 -26.75
C GLU A 5 1.06 23.69 -25.28
N ALA A 6 -0.01 22.94 -24.98
CA ALA A 6 -0.48 22.75 -23.61
C ALA A 6 0.55 21.97 -22.76
N ILE A 7 1.13 20.91 -23.33
CA ILE A 7 2.20 20.14 -22.67
C ILE A 7 3.40 21.03 -22.38
N GLN A 8 3.88 21.79 -23.37
CA GLN A 8 5.07 22.63 -23.21
C GLN A 8 4.86 23.71 -22.12
N LYS A 9 3.78 24.50 -22.24
CA LYS A 9 3.49 25.59 -21.28
C LYS A 9 3.29 25.08 -19.85
N SER A 10 2.60 23.95 -19.69
CA SER A 10 2.35 23.37 -18.37
C SER A 10 3.60 22.71 -17.78
N ALA A 11 4.43 22.08 -18.61
CA ALA A 11 5.71 21.53 -18.19
C ALA A 11 6.69 22.63 -17.70
N ASP A 12 6.76 23.74 -18.42
CA ASP A 12 7.57 24.90 -18.00
C ASP A 12 7.08 25.48 -16.65
N PHE A 13 5.76 25.51 -16.44
CA PHE A 13 5.19 25.92 -15.16
C PHE A 13 5.55 24.95 -14.03
N PHE A 14 5.45 23.64 -14.27
CA PHE A 14 5.82 22.61 -13.29
C PHE A 14 7.31 22.64 -12.95
N ALA A 15 8.18 22.85 -13.94
CA ALA A 15 9.61 22.99 -13.71
C ALA A 15 9.93 24.17 -12.74
N LYS A 16 9.25 25.30 -12.92
CA LYS A 16 9.38 26.47 -12.00
C LYS A 16 8.82 26.20 -10.59
N LYS A 17 7.99 25.17 -10.43
CA LYS A 17 7.43 24.73 -9.14
C LYS A 17 8.18 23.55 -8.53
N ASN A 18 9.32 23.16 -9.08
CA ASN A 18 10.13 22.00 -8.68
C ASN A 18 9.32 20.69 -8.65
N VAL A 19 8.37 20.54 -9.57
CA VAL A 19 7.67 19.28 -9.79
C VAL A 19 8.58 18.36 -10.61
N GLU A 20 8.82 17.14 -10.10
CA GLU A 20 9.64 16.16 -10.79
C GLU A 20 9.00 15.68 -12.09
N SER A 21 9.82 15.33 -13.10
CA SER A 21 9.36 14.85 -14.40
C SER A 21 8.21 15.68 -15.00
N PRO A 22 8.37 17.01 -15.15
CA PRO A 22 7.27 17.93 -15.45
C PRO A 22 6.43 17.53 -16.66
N ARG A 23 7.10 17.19 -17.77
CA ARG A 23 6.45 16.79 -19.03
C ARG A 23 5.60 15.53 -18.86
N LEU A 24 6.15 14.50 -18.21
CA LEU A 24 5.43 13.24 -17.97
C LEU A 24 4.15 13.50 -17.17
N GLN A 25 4.22 14.34 -16.15
CA GLN A 25 3.06 14.63 -15.31
C GLN A 25 1.96 15.38 -16.07
N VAL A 26 2.33 16.34 -16.92
CA VAL A 26 1.35 17.01 -17.79
C VAL A 26 0.72 16.02 -18.78
N GLU A 27 1.52 15.15 -19.38
CA GLU A 27 1.02 14.13 -20.31
C GLU A 27 0.01 13.19 -19.62
N LEU A 28 0.25 12.81 -18.35
CA LEU A 28 -0.68 11.99 -17.57
C LEU A 28 -1.96 12.74 -17.23
N LEU A 29 -1.89 14.01 -16.83
CA LEU A 29 -3.06 14.85 -16.60
C LEU A 29 -3.92 15.02 -17.88
N LEU A 30 -3.26 15.26 -19.01
CA LEU A 30 -3.96 15.38 -20.30
C LEU A 30 -4.57 14.04 -20.74
N ALA A 31 -3.86 12.93 -20.57
CA ALA A 31 -4.39 11.59 -20.86
C ALA A 31 -5.67 11.30 -20.08
N GLN A 32 -5.68 11.62 -18.78
CA GLN A 32 -6.85 11.51 -17.91
C GLN A 32 -7.98 12.44 -18.38
N LEU A 33 -7.69 13.73 -18.60
CA LEU A 33 -8.66 14.72 -19.05
C LEU A 33 -9.33 14.33 -20.37
N LEU A 34 -8.52 13.88 -21.33
CA LEU A 34 -8.97 13.53 -22.68
C LEU A 34 -9.47 12.07 -22.79
N LYS A 35 -9.47 11.33 -21.67
CA LYS A 35 -9.89 9.91 -21.58
C LYS A 35 -9.23 9.03 -22.64
N MET A 36 -7.93 9.18 -22.81
CA MET A 36 -7.15 8.40 -23.78
C MET A 36 -5.82 7.92 -23.19
N PRO A 37 -5.26 6.78 -23.64
CA PRO A 37 -3.94 6.36 -23.24
C PRO A 37 -2.88 7.43 -23.57
N ARG A 38 -1.91 7.64 -22.67
CA ARG A 38 -0.84 8.64 -22.84
C ARG A 38 -0.15 8.57 -24.21
N MET A 39 0.11 7.36 -24.72
CA MET A 39 0.74 7.18 -26.02
C MET A 39 -0.08 7.75 -27.19
N LYS A 40 -1.42 7.83 -27.05
CA LYS A 40 -2.26 8.46 -28.08
C LYS A 40 -2.10 9.97 -28.14
N LEU A 41 -1.59 10.63 -27.08
CA LEU A 41 -1.30 12.07 -27.12
C LEU A 41 -0.29 12.41 -28.22
N TYR A 42 0.69 11.52 -28.45
CA TYR A 42 1.75 11.72 -29.46
C TYR A 42 1.21 11.72 -30.90
N LEU A 43 0.10 11.04 -31.13
CA LEU A 43 -0.60 11.03 -32.42
C LEU A 43 -1.59 12.20 -32.56
N ASN A 44 -1.77 13.01 -31.47
CA ASN A 44 -2.75 14.08 -31.41
C ASN A 44 -2.12 15.43 -31.01
N PHE A 45 -0.83 15.62 -31.23
CA PHE A 45 -0.13 16.85 -30.84
C PHE A 45 -0.70 18.11 -31.47
N GLU A 46 -1.17 18.02 -32.72
CA GLU A 46 -1.78 19.14 -33.47
C GLU A 46 -3.28 19.33 -33.14
N ARG A 47 -3.90 18.42 -32.36
CA ARG A 47 -5.29 18.56 -31.93
C ARG A 47 -5.46 19.83 -31.13
N ALA A 48 -6.39 20.70 -31.54
CA ALA A 48 -6.81 21.85 -30.76
C ALA A 48 -7.64 21.41 -29.57
N LEU A 49 -7.31 21.90 -28.38
CA LEU A 49 -8.13 21.74 -27.18
C LEU A 49 -9.31 22.72 -27.22
N SER A 50 -10.50 22.25 -26.83
CA SER A 50 -11.67 23.10 -26.64
C SER A 50 -11.48 24.05 -25.44
N PRO A 51 -12.25 25.14 -25.36
CA PRO A 51 -12.21 26.03 -24.20
C PRO A 51 -12.43 25.30 -22.86
N ALA A 52 -13.38 24.35 -22.80
CA ALA A 52 -13.67 23.58 -21.61
C ALA A 52 -12.50 22.66 -21.20
N GLU A 53 -11.83 22.02 -22.19
CA GLU A 53 -10.64 21.21 -21.93
C GLU A 53 -9.46 22.06 -21.42
N ILE A 54 -9.30 23.28 -21.96
CA ILE A 54 -8.27 24.22 -21.50
C ILE A 54 -8.53 24.65 -20.06
N ASP A 55 -9.77 24.98 -19.72
CA ASP A 55 -10.11 25.40 -18.36
C ASP A 55 -9.98 24.27 -17.35
N SER A 56 -10.41 23.06 -17.72
CA SER A 56 -10.21 21.86 -16.90
C SER A 56 -8.72 21.56 -16.71
N LEU A 57 -7.90 21.63 -17.76
CA LEU A 57 -6.46 21.43 -17.65
C LEU A 57 -5.82 22.47 -16.71
N ARG A 58 -6.24 23.72 -16.79
CA ARG A 58 -5.76 24.79 -15.92
C ARG A 58 -5.95 24.47 -14.43
N GLU A 59 -7.14 23.95 -14.08
CA GLU A 59 -7.41 23.55 -12.69
C GLU A 59 -6.53 22.38 -12.25
N LEU A 60 -6.35 21.37 -13.10
CA LEU A 60 -5.47 20.24 -12.79
C LEU A 60 -4.01 20.68 -12.63
N VAL A 61 -3.52 21.55 -13.53
CA VAL A 61 -2.16 22.12 -13.49
C VAL A 61 -1.98 23.00 -12.25
N LYS A 62 -2.98 23.78 -11.85
CA LYS A 62 -2.95 24.60 -10.64
C LYS A 62 -2.82 23.72 -9.39
N ARG A 63 -3.65 22.70 -9.24
CA ARG A 63 -3.62 21.74 -8.14
C ARG A 63 -2.24 21.07 -8.05
N ARG A 64 -1.73 20.54 -9.15
CA ARG A 64 -0.40 19.92 -9.17
C ARG A 64 0.74 20.91 -8.88
N GLY A 65 0.63 22.15 -9.36
CA GLY A 65 1.55 23.24 -9.04
C GLY A 65 1.54 23.67 -7.57
N GLN A 66 0.49 23.33 -6.83
CA GLN A 66 0.38 23.43 -5.38
C GLN A 66 0.91 22.20 -4.65
N ARG A 67 1.60 21.32 -5.36
CA ARG A 67 2.23 20.09 -4.86
C ARG A 67 1.22 18.98 -4.46
N GLU A 68 -0.06 19.08 -4.87
CA GLU A 68 -0.98 17.96 -4.72
C GLU A 68 -0.46 16.76 -5.53
N PRO A 69 -0.39 15.53 -4.96
CA PRO A 69 0.08 14.36 -5.67
C PRO A 69 -0.68 14.11 -6.97
N LEU A 70 0.03 13.75 -8.02
CA LEU A 70 -0.58 13.44 -9.31
C LEU A 70 -1.67 12.37 -9.16
N GLN A 71 -1.41 11.34 -8.36
CA GLN A 71 -2.33 10.23 -8.12
C GLN A 71 -3.65 10.69 -7.47
N HIS A 72 -3.60 11.66 -6.55
CA HIS A 72 -4.82 12.25 -5.97
C HIS A 72 -5.60 13.06 -7.00
N ILE A 73 -4.92 13.72 -7.92
CA ILE A 73 -5.56 14.49 -9.01
C ILE A 73 -6.21 13.55 -10.02
N VAL A 74 -5.53 12.45 -10.36
CA VAL A 74 -6.01 11.42 -11.30
C VAL A 74 -7.06 10.52 -10.64
N GLY A 75 -6.99 10.33 -9.32
CA GLY A 75 -7.91 9.51 -8.53
C GLY A 75 -7.51 8.04 -8.42
N SER A 76 -6.45 7.60 -9.10
CA SER A 76 -5.98 6.22 -9.04
C SER A 76 -4.48 6.10 -9.33
N THR A 77 -3.93 4.93 -9.01
CA THR A 77 -2.58 4.50 -9.39
C THR A 77 -2.60 3.02 -9.79
N SER A 78 -1.56 2.58 -10.52
CA SER A 78 -1.35 1.15 -10.76
C SER A 78 -0.51 0.55 -9.64
N PHE A 79 -0.85 -0.67 -9.20
CA PHE A 79 -0.06 -1.46 -8.26
C PHE A 79 -0.10 -2.92 -8.68
N CYS A 80 1.05 -3.52 -9.01
CA CYS A 80 1.17 -4.86 -9.59
C CYS A 80 0.23 -5.11 -10.79
N GLY A 81 -0.06 -4.08 -11.59
CA GLY A 81 -0.96 -4.14 -12.74
C GLY A 81 -2.45 -4.00 -12.42
N TYR A 82 -2.82 -3.84 -11.16
CA TYR A 82 -4.19 -3.55 -10.72
C TYR A 82 -4.40 -2.05 -10.56
N GLU A 83 -5.59 -1.56 -10.90
CA GLU A 83 -5.94 -0.16 -10.69
C GLU A 83 -6.46 0.04 -9.27
N ILE A 84 -5.76 0.85 -8.50
CA ILE A 84 -6.08 1.17 -7.10
C ILE A 84 -6.52 2.64 -7.02
N ALA A 85 -7.75 2.88 -6.62
CA ALA A 85 -8.23 4.21 -6.29
C ALA A 85 -7.48 4.73 -5.05
N VAL A 86 -7.16 6.02 -5.07
CA VAL A 86 -6.42 6.68 -4.00
C VAL A 86 -7.15 7.93 -3.51
N SER A 87 -6.99 8.23 -2.25
CA SER A 87 -7.54 9.42 -1.61
C SER A 87 -6.66 9.84 -0.42
N ARG A 88 -7.00 10.97 0.21
CA ARG A 88 -6.29 11.47 1.41
C ARG A 88 -6.44 10.58 2.65
N HIS A 89 -7.22 9.53 2.58
CA HIS A 89 -7.52 8.65 3.72
C HIS A 89 -6.51 7.51 3.89
N ALA A 90 -5.67 7.27 2.87
CA ALA A 90 -4.66 6.22 2.89
C ALA A 90 -3.40 6.64 2.14
N LEU A 91 -2.27 6.03 2.52
CA LEU A 91 -0.99 6.21 1.81
C LEU A 91 -1.15 5.83 0.34
N ILE A 92 -0.65 6.67 -0.57
CA ILE A 92 -0.55 6.31 -1.98
C ILE A 92 0.40 5.11 -2.12
N PRO A 93 -0.03 3.99 -2.76
CA PRO A 93 0.83 2.82 -2.97
C PRO A 93 2.18 3.19 -3.60
N ARG A 94 3.26 2.68 -3.02
CA ARG A 94 4.63 2.94 -3.48
C ARG A 94 5.12 1.80 -4.37
N PRO A 95 5.93 2.08 -5.40
CA PRO A 95 6.46 1.04 -6.29
C PRO A 95 7.28 -0.03 -5.55
N GLU A 96 8.02 0.35 -4.50
CA GLU A 96 8.80 -0.58 -3.70
C GLU A 96 7.91 -1.62 -3.01
N THR A 97 6.73 -1.22 -2.56
CA THR A 97 5.75 -2.11 -1.89
C THR A 97 5.23 -3.23 -2.81
N GLU A 98 5.34 -3.07 -4.15
CA GLU A 98 5.03 -4.16 -5.11
C GLU A 98 5.90 -5.39 -4.87
N LEU A 99 7.19 -5.21 -4.51
CA LEU A 99 8.09 -6.31 -4.17
C LEU A 99 7.68 -7.03 -2.89
N LEU A 100 7.18 -6.29 -1.87
CA LEU A 100 6.65 -6.91 -0.67
C LEU A 100 5.44 -7.79 -0.99
N ALA A 101 4.51 -7.29 -1.80
CA ALA A 101 3.36 -8.07 -2.26
C ALA A 101 3.81 -9.30 -3.05
N GLU A 102 4.85 -9.17 -3.90
CA GLU A 102 5.42 -10.28 -4.66
C GLU A 102 6.00 -11.36 -3.76
N LEU A 103 6.76 -11.01 -2.76
CA LEU A 103 7.25 -11.95 -1.74
C LEU A 103 6.09 -12.68 -1.06
N GLY A 104 5.01 -11.95 -0.74
CA GLY A 104 3.82 -12.48 -0.11
C GLY A 104 3.11 -13.54 -0.96
N TRP A 105 2.73 -13.22 -2.20
CA TRP A 105 2.01 -14.21 -3.03
C TRP A 105 2.89 -15.39 -3.43
N ASN A 106 4.18 -15.19 -3.67
CA ASN A 106 5.11 -16.28 -3.96
C ASN A 106 5.19 -17.25 -2.76
N PHE A 107 5.21 -16.75 -1.53
CA PHE A 107 5.17 -17.59 -0.33
C PHE A 107 3.82 -18.32 -0.21
N LEU A 108 2.68 -17.62 -0.35
CA LEU A 108 1.35 -18.24 -0.25
C LEU A 108 1.15 -19.33 -1.32
N ALA A 109 1.69 -19.14 -2.53
CA ALA A 109 1.64 -20.14 -3.60
C ALA A 109 2.38 -21.44 -3.27
N THR A 110 3.35 -21.42 -2.34
CA THR A 110 4.04 -22.63 -1.87
C THR A 110 3.25 -23.43 -0.83
N ARG A 111 2.15 -22.86 -0.32
CA ARG A 111 1.31 -23.53 0.69
C ARG A 111 0.36 -24.50 0.01
N HIS A 112 0.53 -25.80 0.27
CA HIS A 112 -0.29 -26.86 -0.32
C HIS A 112 -1.63 -27.08 0.41
N SER A 113 -2.13 -26.08 1.14
CA SER A 113 -3.43 -26.12 1.81
C SER A 113 -4.56 -25.78 0.84
N SER A 114 -5.72 -26.39 1.02
CA SER A 114 -6.95 -26.03 0.30
C SER A 114 -7.42 -24.60 0.62
N LEU A 115 -7.03 -24.08 1.79
CA LEU A 115 -7.28 -22.73 2.23
C LEU A 115 -6.00 -22.15 2.85
N VAL A 116 -5.47 -21.09 2.27
CA VAL A 116 -4.40 -20.28 2.86
C VAL A 116 -4.96 -18.97 3.38
N THR A 117 -4.33 -18.41 4.40
CA THR A 117 -4.82 -17.23 5.10
C THR A 117 -3.71 -16.21 5.28
N ALA A 118 -4.02 -14.94 5.01
CA ALA A 118 -3.08 -13.86 5.26
C ALA A 118 -3.75 -12.68 5.98
N LEU A 119 -2.95 -11.99 6.77
CA LEU A 119 -3.29 -10.72 7.40
C LEU A 119 -2.49 -9.61 6.73
N ASP A 120 -3.19 -8.64 6.14
CA ASP A 120 -2.62 -7.36 5.75
C ASP A 120 -2.84 -6.35 6.87
N PHE A 121 -1.77 -6.06 7.61
CA PHE A 121 -1.81 -5.21 8.80
C PHE A 121 -1.51 -3.75 8.43
N GLY A 122 -2.48 -2.86 8.64
CA GLY A 122 -2.40 -1.47 8.16
C GLY A 122 -2.63 -1.40 6.65
N THR A 123 -3.75 -1.94 6.18
CA THR A 123 -4.00 -2.20 4.75
C THR A 123 -4.08 -0.93 3.88
N GLY A 124 -4.39 0.23 4.47
CA GLY A 124 -4.51 1.50 3.75
C GLY A 124 -5.51 1.43 2.59
N THR A 125 -5.01 1.56 1.36
CA THR A 125 -5.83 1.42 0.13
C THR A 125 -6.27 0.00 -0.18
N GLY A 126 -5.78 -0.99 0.56
CA GLY A 126 -6.00 -2.42 0.27
C GLY A 126 -5.06 -3.01 -0.78
N CYS A 127 -4.09 -2.27 -1.28
CA CYS A 127 -3.31 -2.66 -2.47
C CYS A 127 -2.56 -3.99 -2.28
N ILE A 128 -1.94 -4.25 -1.13
CA ILE A 128 -1.26 -5.53 -0.85
C ILE A 128 -2.29 -6.66 -0.79
N ALA A 129 -3.33 -6.50 0.04
CA ALA A 129 -4.39 -7.50 0.23
C ALA A 129 -5.08 -7.89 -1.10
N ILE A 130 -5.38 -6.90 -1.95
CA ILE A 130 -6.01 -7.11 -3.27
C ILE A 130 -5.12 -7.96 -4.17
N VAL A 131 -3.82 -7.64 -4.23
CA VAL A 131 -2.88 -8.40 -5.07
C VAL A 131 -2.71 -9.83 -4.55
N LEU A 132 -2.61 -10.03 -3.23
CA LEU A 132 -2.55 -11.37 -2.64
C LEU A 132 -3.81 -12.18 -3.00
N ALA A 133 -5.01 -11.60 -2.84
CA ALA A 133 -6.25 -12.26 -3.19
C ALA A 133 -6.33 -12.60 -4.69
N ALA A 134 -5.95 -11.68 -5.56
CA ALA A 134 -5.99 -11.88 -7.01
C ALA A 134 -4.96 -12.91 -7.52
N LYS A 135 -3.77 -12.99 -6.89
CA LYS A 135 -2.70 -13.94 -7.28
C LYS A 135 -2.86 -15.31 -6.63
N CYS A 136 -3.59 -15.42 -5.52
CA CYS A 136 -3.79 -16.65 -4.77
C CYS A 136 -5.30 -16.94 -4.64
N PRO A 137 -5.95 -17.60 -5.63
CA PRO A 137 -7.40 -17.78 -5.64
C PRO A 137 -7.96 -18.58 -4.44
N ASN A 138 -7.14 -19.41 -3.78
CA ASN A 138 -7.48 -20.15 -2.57
C ASN A 138 -7.16 -19.41 -1.27
N ALA A 139 -6.74 -18.14 -1.35
CA ALA A 139 -6.41 -17.34 -0.18
C ALA A 139 -7.66 -16.63 0.37
N LYS A 140 -7.74 -16.52 1.69
CA LYS A 140 -8.60 -15.59 2.42
C LYS A 140 -7.73 -14.57 3.11
N ILE A 141 -8.03 -13.30 2.85
CA ILE A 141 -7.22 -12.18 3.33
C ILE A 141 -8.03 -11.38 4.33
N LEU A 142 -7.52 -11.24 5.54
CA LEU A 142 -8.01 -10.25 6.49
C LEU A 142 -7.21 -8.96 6.33
N ALA A 143 -7.89 -7.88 6.01
CA ALA A 143 -7.31 -6.55 5.87
C ALA A 143 -7.69 -5.70 7.08
N THR A 144 -6.72 -5.21 7.83
CA THR A 144 -6.98 -4.41 9.04
C THR A 144 -6.44 -3.00 8.89
N ASP A 145 -7.17 -2.03 9.42
CA ASP A 145 -6.71 -0.64 9.53
C ASP A 145 -7.39 0.04 10.71
N ILE A 146 -6.72 1.01 11.32
CA ILE A 146 -7.30 1.86 12.37
C ILE A 146 -8.29 2.87 11.78
N SER A 147 -8.06 3.30 10.53
CA SER A 147 -8.88 4.28 9.81
C SER A 147 -10.09 3.62 9.16
N ALA A 148 -11.29 4.01 9.58
CA ALA A 148 -12.52 3.59 8.93
C ALA A 148 -12.58 4.04 7.46
N ASP A 149 -12.10 5.24 7.16
CA ASP A 149 -12.11 5.81 5.81
C ASP A 149 -11.13 5.05 4.88
N ALA A 150 -9.98 4.61 5.39
CA ALA A 150 -9.07 3.74 4.65
C ALA A 150 -9.75 2.40 4.31
N LEU A 151 -10.48 1.81 5.25
CA LEU A 151 -11.21 0.55 5.01
C LEU A 151 -12.37 0.71 4.03
N VAL A 152 -13.03 1.86 4.00
CA VAL A 152 -14.05 2.15 2.95
C VAL A 152 -13.37 2.13 1.58
N LEU A 153 -12.26 2.85 1.43
CA LEU A 153 -11.49 2.89 0.18
C LEU A 153 -10.96 1.48 -0.21
N ALA A 154 -10.46 0.71 0.75
CA ALA A 154 -9.97 -0.65 0.50
C ALA A 154 -11.09 -1.59 0.01
N LYS A 155 -12.30 -1.48 0.58
CA LYS A 155 -13.48 -2.25 0.14
C LYS A 155 -13.91 -1.88 -1.29
N GLU A 156 -13.93 -0.59 -1.63
CA GLU A 156 -14.20 -0.11 -2.98
C GLU A 156 -13.18 -0.65 -3.98
N ASN A 157 -11.90 -0.61 -3.62
CA ASN A 157 -10.81 -1.16 -4.43
C ASN A 157 -10.92 -2.67 -4.61
N ALA A 158 -11.26 -3.41 -3.56
CA ALA A 158 -11.46 -4.86 -3.63
C ALA A 158 -12.63 -5.22 -4.57
N ALA A 159 -13.75 -4.50 -4.47
CA ALA A 159 -14.90 -4.69 -5.36
C ALA A 159 -14.53 -4.38 -6.83
N LYS A 160 -13.85 -3.27 -7.08
CA LYS A 160 -13.38 -2.86 -8.42
C LYS A 160 -12.47 -3.89 -9.07
N ASN A 161 -11.64 -4.58 -8.26
CA ASN A 161 -10.71 -5.59 -8.73
C ASN A 161 -11.25 -7.04 -8.63
N ASN A 162 -12.55 -7.21 -8.32
CA ASN A 162 -13.26 -8.50 -8.28
C ASN A 162 -12.68 -9.52 -7.28
N VAL A 163 -12.17 -9.05 -6.14
CA VAL A 163 -11.59 -9.91 -5.08
C VAL A 163 -12.30 -9.76 -3.73
N ALA A 164 -13.40 -9.02 -3.67
CA ALA A 164 -14.09 -8.71 -2.42
C ALA A 164 -14.55 -9.97 -1.65
N GLU A 165 -14.91 -11.05 -2.32
CA GLU A 165 -15.35 -12.31 -1.69
C GLU A 165 -14.21 -13.08 -0.99
N GLN A 166 -12.96 -12.75 -1.31
CA GLN A 166 -11.78 -13.33 -0.69
C GLN A 166 -11.24 -12.50 0.48
N MET A 167 -11.83 -11.32 0.71
CA MET A 167 -11.32 -10.34 1.65
C MET A 167 -12.31 -10.06 2.77
N GLU A 168 -11.80 -10.03 3.98
CA GLU A 168 -12.50 -9.54 5.17
C GLU A 168 -11.83 -8.26 5.65
N PHE A 169 -12.61 -7.34 6.23
CA PHE A 169 -12.12 -6.03 6.67
C PHE A 169 -12.48 -5.81 8.14
N LEU A 170 -11.47 -5.53 8.94
CA LEU A 170 -11.63 -5.30 10.37
C LEU A 170 -11.03 -3.95 10.77
N GLN A 171 -11.87 -3.08 11.30
CA GLN A 171 -11.40 -1.82 11.88
C GLN A 171 -10.84 -2.02 13.29
N GLY A 172 -9.68 -1.47 13.54
CA GLY A 172 -9.13 -1.39 14.89
C GLY A 172 -7.63 -1.22 14.95
N ASP A 173 -7.13 -1.06 16.15
CA ASP A 173 -5.73 -0.86 16.44
C ASP A 173 -4.99 -2.20 16.47
N GLY A 174 -4.50 -2.62 15.32
CA GLY A 174 -3.61 -3.76 15.16
C GLY A 174 -4.14 -5.07 15.76
N PHE A 175 -3.24 -5.82 16.42
CA PHE A 175 -3.55 -7.11 17.01
C PHE A 175 -4.57 -7.08 18.15
N ALA A 176 -4.75 -5.94 18.81
CA ALA A 176 -5.79 -5.79 19.84
C ALA A 176 -7.20 -5.94 19.25
N ALA A 177 -7.43 -5.44 18.04
CA ALA A 177 -8.68 -5.63 17.32
C ALA A 177 -8.92 -7.10 16.97
N LEU A 178 -7.88 -7.81 16.56
CA LEU A 178 -7.95 -9.25 16.27
C LEU A 178 -8.34 -10.06 17.50
N LYS A 179 -7.68 -9.84 18.66
CA LYS A 179 -7.99 -10.50 19.93
C LYS A 179 -9.45 -10.29 20.35
N LYS A 180 -9.95 -9.06 20.23
CA LYS A 180 -11.33 -8.73 20.57
C LYS A 180 -12.36 -9.49 19.72
N ASN A 181 -11.98 -9.87 18.51
CA ASN A 181 -12.81 -10.63 17.56
C ASN A 181 -12.48 -12.15 17.55
N GLY A 182 -11.76 -12.66 18.55
CA GLY A 182 -11.50 -14.08 18.71
C GLY A 182 -10.38 -14.66 17.88
N TRP A 183 -9.57 -13.83 17.19
CA TRP A 183 -8.40 -14.28 16.47
C TRP A 183 -7.22 -14.57 17.42
N GLY A 184 -6.37 -15.52 17.08
CA GLY A 184 -5.17 -15.87 17.85
C GLY A 184 -5.40 -16.79 19.04
N GLU A 185 -6.65 -17.12 19.38
CA GLU A 185 -6.97 -18.10 20.41
C GLU A 185 -7.08 -19.50 19.79
N ARG A 186 -6.40 -20.50 20.39
CA ARG A 186 -6.68 -21.89 20.03
C ARG A 186 -8.06 -22.25 20.57
N PRO A 187 -8.93 -22.91 19.76
CA PRO A 187 -10.19 -23.44 20.26
C PRO A 187 -9.91 -24.33 21.48
N ARG A 188 -10.53 -24.04 22.63
CA ARG A 188 -10.37 -24.83 23.86
C ARG A 188 -10.93 -26.25 23.72
N GLU A 189 -11.85 -26.47 22.76
CA GLU A 189 -12.35 -27.78 22.36
C GLU A 189 -12.86 -27.72 20.92
N PRO A 190 -12.71 -28.78 20.12
CA PRO A 190 -13.37 -28.89 18.84
C PRO A 190 -14.89 -28.97 19.08
N LYS A 191 -15.63 -27.90 18.86
CA LYS A 191 -17.09 -27.97 18.80
C LYS A 191 -17.45 -28.88 17.63
N SER A 192 -18.08 -30.00 17.92
CA SER A 192 -18.38 -31.13 17.02
C SER A 192 -19.25 -30.78 15.80
N ASN A 193 -19.62 -29.51 15.60
CA ASN A 193 -20.44 -29.04 14.49
C ASN A 193 -19.95 -27.68 13.89
N ALA A 194 -18.71 -27.28 14.10
CA ALA A 194 -18.18 -26.10 13.44
C ALA A 194 -17.73 -26.46 12.02
N GLN A 195 -18.67 -26.40 11.08
CA GLN A 195 -18.36 -26.24 9.64
C GLN A 195 -17.75 -24.87 9.33
N ASP A 196 -17.60 -24.03 10.33
CA ASP A 196 -16.96 -22.73 10.26
C ASP A 196 -15.49 -22.88 10.69
N GLY A 197 -14.69 -23.34 9.76
CA GLY A 197 -13.23 -23.39 9.88
C GLY A 197 -12.62 -21.99 9.77
N SER A 198 -13.13 -21.00 10.50
CA SER A 198 -12.49 -19.68 10.61
C SER A 198 -11.06 -19.87 11.14
N PRO A 199 -10.04 -19.64 10.35
CA PRO A 199 -8.68 -19.85 10.78
C PRO A 199 -8.34 -18.78 11.82
N HIS A 200 -8.14 -19.22 13.07
CA HIS A 200 -7.70 -18.32 14.14
C HIS A 200 -6.24 -17.87 13.98
N GLN A 201 -5.54 -18.32 12.95
CA GLN A 201 -4.14 -18.04 12.66
C GLN A 201 -3.89 -17.92 11.16
N PHE A 202 -2.82 -17.19 10.80
CA PHE A 202 -2.45 -16.87 9.43
C PHE A 202 -1.22 -17.66 8.96
N ASP A 203 -1.18 -17.99 7.68
CA ASP A 203 0.03 -18.46 7.00
C ASP A 203 1.01 -17.28 6.81
N LEU A 204 0.48 -16.07 6.58
CA LEU A 204 1.26 -14.88 6.35
C LEU A 204 0.68 -13.68 7.12
N VAL A 205 1.54 -12.95 7.82
CA VAL A 205 1.30 -11.58 8.27
C VAL A 205 2.17 -10.66 7.41
N ILE A 206 1.57 -9.71 6.73
CA ILE A 206 2.27 -8.78 5.82
C ILE A 206 1.90 -7.35 6.17
N SER A 207 2.87 -6.42 6.10
CA SER A 207 2.61 -5.02 6.39
C SER A 207 3.67 -4.10 5.79
N ASN A 208 3.22 -2.94 5.35
CA ASN A 208 4.04 -1.75 5.19
C ASN A 208 3.66 -0.75 6.29
N PRO A 209 4.18 -0.90 7.51
CA PRO A 209 3.79 -0.06 8.65
C PRO A 209 4.45 1.31 8.57
N PRO A 210 3.94 2.33 9.27
CA PRO A 210 4.62 3.62 9.40
C PRO A 210 6.02 3.46 9.99
N TYR A 211 7.02 4.06 9.34
CA TYR A 211 8.44 3.88 9.71
C TYR A 211 9.25 5.19 9.73
N ILE A 212 8.62 6.33 9.48
CA ILE A 212 9.34 7.61 9.45
C ILE A 212 9.46 8.15 10.87
N PRO A 213 10.67 8.49 11.34
CA PRO A 213 10.82 9.18 12.62
C PRO A 213 9.98 10.47 12.67
N SER A 214 9.28 10.70 13.77
CA SER A 214 8.33 11.82 13.91
C SER A 214 8.96 13.18 13.59
N ALA A 215 10.26 13.36 13.92
CA ALA A 215 10.98 14.60 13.65
C ALA A 215 11.31 14.82 12.16
N GLU A 216 11.37 13.76 11.36
CA GLU A 216 11.71 13.82 9.94
C GLU A 216 10.50 14.15 9.06
N ILE A 217 9.27 13.94 9.55
CA ILE A 217 8.04 14.17 8.77
C ILE A 217 7.98 15.60 8.22
N ALA A 218 8.41 16.59 8.99
CA ALA A 218 8.42 17.98 8.57
C ALA A 218 9.37 18.27 7.38
N THR A 219 10.36 17.41 7.15
CA THR A 219 11.38 17.56 6.09
C THR A 219 11.01 16.82 4.80
N LEU A 220 9.93 16.05 4.82
CA LEU A 220 9.48 15.31 3.64
C LEU A 220 9.05 16.24 2.50
N GLN A 221 9.06 15.69 1.29
CA GLN A 221 8.49 16.39 0.13
C GLN A 221 7.04 16.81 0.42
N PRO A 222 6.62 18.00 -0.04
CA PRO A 222 5.27 18.50 0.22
C PRO A 222 4.13 17.53 -0.17
N GLU A 223 4.33 16.77 -1.25
CA GLU A 223 3.39 15.74 -1.71
C GLU A 223 3.09 14.69 -0.64
N VAL A 224 4.10 14.30 0.12
CA VAL A 224 3.98 13.30 1.20
C VAL A 224 3.53 13.99 2.48
N ARG A 225 4.26 15.02 2.89
CA ARG A 225 4.04 15.72 4.17
C ARG A 225 2.62 16.28 4.33
N ASP A 226 2.09 16.90 3.26
CA ASP A 226 0.87 17.70 3.33
C ASP A 226 -0.38 16.91 2.82
N PHE A 227 -0.18 15.77 2.16
CA PHE A 227 -1.27 15.05 1.50
C PHE A 227 -1.45 13.60 1.95
N ASP A 228 -0.39 12.90 2.36
CA ASP A 228 -0.55 11.57 2.94
C ASP A 228 -0.97 11.66 4.42
N PRO A 229 -1.77 10.71 4.94
CA PRO A 229 -2.19 10.73 6.34
C PRO A 229 -0.97 10.60 7.26
N ARG A 230 -0.84 11.50 8.25
CA ARG A 230 0.27 11.44 9.20
C ARG A 230 0.39 10.09 9.89
N GLY A 231 -0.75 9.48 10.26
CA GLY A 231 -0.76 8.15 10.88
C GLY A 231 -0.21 7.02 10.02
N ALA A 232 -0.15 7.20 8.70
CA ALA A 232 0.47 6.25 7.77
C ALA A 232 1.98 6.50 7.57
N LEU A 233 2.53 7.58 8.13
CA LEU A 233 3.94 7.96 8.00
C LEU A 233 4.70 7.82 9.32
N ASP A 234 4.09 8.22 10.44
CA ASP A 234 4.73 8.42 11.74
C ASP A 234 4.98 7.08 12.45
N GLY A 235 6.23 6.64 12.44
CA GLY A 235 6.71 5.43 13.11
C GLY A 235 7.19 5.65 14.55
N GLY A 236 6.93 6.83 15.14
CA GLY A 236 7.39 7.20 16.49
C GLY A 236 8.74 7.91 16.48
N ALA A 237 9.35 8.03 17.66
CA ALA A 237 10.54 8.84 17.87
C ALA A 237 11.73 8.44 16.98
N ASP A 238 11.93 7.16 16.75
CA ASP A 238 13.01 6.58 15.91
C ASP A 238 12.49 5.79 14.70
N GLY A 239 11.17 5.85 14.43
CA GLY A 239 10.55 5.14 13.30
C GLY A 239 10.36 3.64 13.53
N LEU A 240 10.53 3.12 14.76
CA LEU A 240 10.56 1.68 15.02
C LEU A 240 9.42 1.17 15.92
N ASP A 241 8.48 2.03 16.30
CA ASP A 241 7.44 1.67 17.28
C ASP A 241 6.55 0.52 16.78
N PHE A 242 6.17 0.53 15.50
CA PHE A 242 5.37 -0.55 14.91
C PHE A 242 6.13 -1.88 14.87
N TYR A 243 7.44 -1.87 14.61
CA TYR A 243 8.25 -3.10 14.57
C TYR A 243 8.40 -3.72 15.96
N ARG A 244 8.59 -2.91 17.02
CA ARG A 244 8.58 -3.36 18.41
C ARG A 244 7.26 -4.01 18.77
N ARG A 245 6.17 -3.34 18.43
CA ARG A 245 4.82 -3.84 18.68
C ARG A 245 4.54 -5.12 17.90
N ILE A 246 4.81 -5.15 16.61
CA ILE A 246 4.58 -6.31 15.76
C ILE A 246 5.40 -7.50 16.24
N SER A 247 6.68 -7.32 16.59
CA SER A 247 7.54 -8.40 17.06
C SER A 247 7.05 -9.06 18.36
N THR A 248 6.41 -8.30 19.24
CA THR A 248 5.87 -8.81 20.52
C THR A 248 4.47 -9.42 20.37
N GLU A 249 3.63 -8.88 19.49
CA GLU A 249 2.22 -9.22 19.42
C GLU A 249 1.85 -10.25 18.35
N ALA A 250 2.64 -10.39 17.26
CA ALA A 250 2.22 -11.15 16.06
C ALA A 250 2.26 -12.67 16.21
N LYS A 251 3.14 -13.23 17.07
CA LYS A 251 3.36 -14.68 17.17
C LYS A 251 2.11 -15.53 17.38
N PRO A 252 1.17 -15.16 18.27
CA PRO A 252 -0.04 -15.96 18.49
C PRO A 252 -0.95 -16.09 17.27
N PHE A 253 -0.79 -15.18 16.30
CA PHE A 253 -1.61 -15.13 15.09
C PHE A 253 -1.01 -15.88 13.91
N LEU A 254 0.21 -16.42 14.04
CA LEU A 254 0.84 -17.21 12.99
C LEU A 254 0.61 -18.71 13.21
N LYS A 255 0.33 -19.41 12.11
CA LYS A 255 0.37 -20.87 12.08
C LYS A 255 1.81 -21.37 12.30
N PRO A 256 2.01 -22.65 12.70
CA PRO A 256 3.31 -23.28 12.56
C PRO A 256 3.80 -23.10 11.11
N ASP A 257 5.05 -22.76 10.89
CA ASP A 257 5.63 -22.41 9.58
C ASP A 257 5.04 -21.18 8.88
N GLY A 258 4.19 -20.43 9.55
CA GLY A 258 3.72 -19.12 9.09
C GLY A 258 4.85 -18.09 9.12
N LYS A 259 4.74 -17.07 8.26
CA LYS A 259 5.77 -16.02 8.15
C LYS A 259 5.20 -14.64 8.37
N ILE A 260 6.09 -13.76 8.81
CA ILE A 260 5.86 -12.32 8.76
C ILE A 260 6.75 -11.69 7.71
N MET A 261 6.20 -10.75 6.94
CA MET A 261 6.91 -9.99 5.93
C MET A 261 6.61 -8.50 6.10
N LEU A 262 7.64 -7.71 6.27
CA LEU A 262 7.52 -6.28 6.59
C LEU A 262 8.39 -5.44 5.66
N GLU A 263 7.83 -4.32 5.20
CA GLU A 263 8.59 -3.22 4.60
C GLU A 263 9.12 -2.31 5.70
N PHE A 264 10.26 -1.64 5.46
CA PHE A 264 10.87 -0.67 6.37
C PHE A 264 11.65 0.43 5.64
N GLY A 265 11.99 1.48 6.39
CA GLY A 265 12.73 2.63 5.89
C GLY A 265 14.23 2.36 5.66
N ASP A 266 14.84 3.18 4.84
CA ASP A 266 16.28 3.12 4.58
C ASP A 266 17.09 3.25 5.89
N GLY A 267 18.13 2.41 6.04
CA GLY A 267 19.00 2.39 7.22
C GLY A 267 18.44 1.69 8.47
N GLN A 268 17.19 1.19 8.45
CA GLN A 268 16.56 0.56 9.63
C GLN A 268 16.81 -0.95 9.75
N ALA A 269 17.38 -1.60 8.75
CA ALA A 269 17.50 -3.06 8.66
C ALA A 269 18.08 -3.73 9.91
N ASP A 270 19.23 -3.27 10.37
CA ASP A 270 19.94 -3.88 11.52
C ASP A 270 19.16 -3.70 12.83
N ALA A 271 18.54 -2.53 13.02
CA ALA A 271 17.74 -2.25 14.20
C ALA A 271 16.50 -3.15 14.25
N ILE A 272 15.78 -3.29 13.13
CA ILE A 272 14.58 -4.12 13.03
C ILE A 272 14.94 -5.60 13.20
N LYS A 273 16.01 -6.08 12.54
CA LYS A 273 16.51 -7.43 12.71
C LYS A 273 16.79 -7.73 14.18
N LYS A 274 17.47 -6.84 14.88
CA LYS A 274 17.77 -7.00 16.31
C LYS A 274 16.51 -7.01 17.18
N ILE A 275 15.51 -6.18 16.87
CA ILE A 275 14.20 -6.17 17.56
C ILE A 275 13.56 -7.56 17.45
N PHE A 276 13.49 -8.12 16.25
CA PHE A 276 12.89 -9.43 16.01
C PHE A 276 13.68 -10.57 16.68
N GLU A 277 15.01 -10.57 16.57
CA GLU A 277 15.88 -11.59 17.20
C GLU A 277 15.77 -11.56 18.74
N ASN A 278 15.67 -10.38 19.37
CA ASN A 278 15.46 -10.25 20.80
C ASN A 278 14.13 -10.89 21.26
N GLU A 279 13.10 -10.78 20.43
CA GLU A 279 11.80 -11.43 20.65
C GLU A 279 11.78 -12.90 20.19
N LYS A 280 12.94 -13.51 19.92
CA LYS A 280 13.07 -14.92 19.53
C LYS A 280 12.40 -15.27 18.20
N TRP A 281 12.37 -14.35 17.24
CA TRP A 281 12.05 -14.65 15.86
C TRP A 281 13.28 -15.20 15.14
N ILE A 282 13.05 -16.10 14.19
CA ILE A 282 14.06 -16.53 13.22
C ILE A 282 13.96 -15.60 12.02
N VAL A 283 14.89 -14.65 11.91
CA VAL A 283 14.97 -13.77 10.73
C VAL A 283 15.58 -14.57 9.59
N GLU A 284 14.77 -14.91 8.59
CA GLU A 284 15.20 -15.73 7.45
C GLU A 284 15.90 -14.91 6.37
N ALA A 285 15.45 -13.67 6.14
CA ALA A 285 16.02 -12.81 5.12
C ALA A 285 15.78 -11.33 5.42
N VAL A 286 16.72 -10.51 5.02
CA VAL A 286 16.55 -9.09 4.71
C VAL A 286 16.81 -8.95 3.21
N LYS A 287 15.85 -8.38 2.47
CA LYS A 287 15.91 -8.23 1.02
C LYS A 287 15.95 -6.79 0.60
N ASP A 288 16.61 -6.52 -0.50
CA ASP A 288 16.77 -5.21 -1.09
C ASP A 288 15.60 -4.89 -2.04
N ASP A 289 15.36 -3.59 -2.23
CA ASP A 289 14.51 -3.06 -3.31
C ASP A 289 15.27 -3.02 -4.65
N TYR A 290 14.61 -2.54 -5.70
CA TYR A 290 15.22 -2.38 -7.04
C TYR A 290 16.42 -1.42 -7.06
N SER A 291 16.56 -0.55 -6.05
CA SER A 291 17.69 0.37 -5.87
C SER A 291 18.83 -0.23 -5.03
N GLN A 292 18.77 -1.54 -4.72
CA GLN A 292 19.74 -2.27 -3.89
C GLN A 292 19.84 -1.70 -2.47
N ARG A 293 18.73 -1.24 -1.91
CA ARG A 293 18.62 -0.81 -0.51
C ARG A 293 17.81 -1.83 0.25
N ALA A 294 18.30 -2.22 1.43
CA ALA A 294 17.56 -3.10 2.32
C ALA A 294 16.17 -2.51 2.64
N ARG A 295 15.12 -3.27 2.35
CA ARG A 295 13.75 -2.78 2.40
C ARG A 295 12.74 -3.75 3.01
N PHE A 296 13.01 -5.06 2.99
CA PHE A 296 12.03 -6.06 3.41
C PHE A 296 12.65 -7.04 4.38
N LEU A 297 11.94 -7.32 5.48
CA LEU A 297 12.30 -8.36 6.44
C LEU A 297 11.32 -9.53 6.30
N THR A 298 11.85 -10.75 6.29
CA THR A 298 11.07 -11.99 6.41
C THR A 298 11.53 -12.73 7.66
N ALA A 299 10.58 -13.07 8.55
CA ALA A 299 10.87 -13.83 9.75
C ALA A 299 9.76 -14.87 10.02
N LYS A 300 10.09 -15.87 10.87
CA LYS A 300 9.16 -16.88 11.39
C LYS A 300 9.35 -17.10 12.87
N THR A 301 8.41 -17.80 13.49
CA THR A 301 8.41 -18.14 14.93
C THR A 301 9.38 -19.27 15.24
#